data_975e93da1b63d20bd5ae65ad8bada953
#
_entry.id   975e93da1b63d20bd5ae65ad8bada953
#
_cell.length_a   1.000
_cell.length_b   1.000
_cell.length_c   1.000
_cell.angle_alpha   90.00
_cell.angle_beta   90.00
_cell.angle_gamma   90.00
#
_symmetry.space_group_name_H-M   'P 1'
#
loop_
_entity.id
_entity.type
_entity.pdbx_description
1 polymer ?
#
loop_
_entity_poly.entity_id
_entity_poly.type
_entity_poly.pdbx_seq_one_letter_code
_entity_poly.pdbx_strand_id
1 'polypeptide(L)'
;MKAGYILIGLLVIVGSFANTSTANAISPSYGISSLNRTSFPKGFTFGAASAAYQYEGAAFEDGKGLSMWDYYSHKYPEKIADGSNGDVADDQYHRYKEDFGLLKDMNADAYRFSIAWPRLIPTGKISDGVNQKGIDHYNKFINELLAKGLTPYVTIFHWETPMGLEHEYGGFLSHRIVEDFKDFAELCFKEFGDRVKYWITLNEPWTYSNGGYAQGVLAPFRCSSWQNLNCTGGDSGTEPYTVAHNLLLAHAAAVKVYKTNYQTKQKGVIGITLVLHWMVPYNPKSAKDRAAAFRAIDFMFGWFMDPLKKGRYPLSMRTHVRGNRLPMFTPKQSKLVKGSYDFIGINYYTANYAADAPEYKSLNKSYLTDALVSQTTSRNGVLIGPEAASSWLHVYPRGIYDVLVYTKTKYGDPEIYITENGNFLNFFQLLLHKVDD
;
A
#
# COMPACT_ATOMS: atom_id res chain seq x y z
N MET A 1 41.23 -47.05 -9.98
CA MET A 1 39.93 -47.09 -10.62
C MET A 1 38.90 -46.31 -9.79
N LYS A 2 39.08 -44.99 -9.58
CA LYS A 2 38.08 -44.12 -8.88
C LYS A 2 38.01 -42.69 -9.45
N ALA A 3 38.61 -42.42 -10.62
CA ALA A 3 38.63 -41.10 -11.22
C ALA A 3 37.70 -40.92 -12.46
N GLY A 4 37.01 -42.01 -12.87
CA GLY A 4 36.24 -42.00 -14.12
C GLY A 4 34.73 -41.65 -13.99
N TYR A 5 34.18 -41.65 -12.76
CA TYR A 5 32.74 -41.50 -12.57
C TYR A 5 32.28 -40.07 -12.24
N ILE A 6 33.23 -39.17 -11.94
CA ILE A 6 32.89 -37.76 -11.61
C ILE A 6 32.74 -36.92 -12.88
N LEU A 7 33.38 -37.29 -14.00
CA LEU A 7 33.30 -36.50 -15.25
C LEU A 7 32.02 -36.74 -16.03
N ILE A 8 31.36 -37.89 -15.88
CA ILE A 8 30.12 -38.22 -16.57
C ILE A 8 28.90 -37.55 -15.88
N GLY A 9 28.98 -37.38 -14.56
CA GLY A 9 27.93 -36.68 -13.81
C GLY A 9 27.86 -35.17 -14.10
N LEU A 10 28.98 -34.52 -14.40
CA LEU A 10 29.01 -33.08 -14.72
C LEU A 10 28.54 -32.78 -16.15
N LEU A 11 28.74 -33.69 -17.11
CA LEU A 11 28.30 -33.52 -18.49
C LEU A 11 26.76 -33.69 -18.67
N VAL A 12 26.11 -34.45 -17.77
CA VAL A 12 24.66 -34.64 -17.81
C VAL A 12 23.94 -33.45 -17.20
N ILE A 13 24.55 -32.75 -16.23
CA ILE A 13 23.95 -31.53 -15.62
C ILE A 13 24.05 -30.30 -16.55
N VAL A 14 25.10 -30.20 -17.36
CA VAL A 14 25.25 -29.11 -18.32
C VAL A 14 24.38 -29.31 -19.56
N GLY A 15 24.00 -30.53 -19.90
CA GLY A 15 23.13 -30.85 -21.04
C GLY A 15 21.63 -30.61 -20.79
N SER A 16 21.21 -30.49 -19.51
CA SER A 16 19.79 -30.30 -19.15
C SER A 16 19.35 -28.83 -19.05
N PHE A 17 20.27 -27.88 -19.20
CA PHE A 17 19.95 -26.43 -19.17
C PHE A 17 19.88 -25.77 -20.55
N ALA A 18 19.97 -26.54 -21.63
CA ALA A 18 20.03 -26.00 -22.99
C ALA A 18 18.69 -26.04 -23.74
N ASN A 19 17.55 -26.29 -23.09
CA ASN A 19 16.22 -26.25 -23.69
C ASN A 19 15.22 -25.46 -22.83
N THR A 20 15.57 -24.24 -22.42
CA THR A 20 14.57 -23.24 -22.12
C THR A 20 14.29 -22.51 -23.45
N SER A 21 13.15 -22.83 -24.06
CA SER A 21 12.61 -22.03 -25.14
C SER A 21 12.56 -20.57 -24.66
N THR A 22 13.39 -19.73 -25.25
CA THR A 22 13.23 -18.28 -25.20
C THR A 22 11.89 -17.98 -25.86
N ALA A 23 10.82 -17.96 -25.10
CA ALA A 23 9.65 -17.19 -25.48
C ALA A 23 10.16 -15.75 -25.58
N ASN A 24 10.37 -15.26 -26.79
CA ASN A 24 10.59 -13.87 -27.07
C ASN A 24 9.42 -13.12 -26.44
N ALA A 25 9.59 -12.61 -25.24
CA ALA A 25 8.71 -11.63 -24.68
C ALA A 25 8.84 -10.41 -25.60
N ILE A 26 7.91 -10.28 -26.53
CA ILE A 26 7.72 -9.05 -27.30
C ILE A 26 7.40 -8.00 -26.23
N SER A 27 8.42 -7.26 -25.81
CA SER A 27 8.19 -6.02 -25.06
C SER A 27 7.33 -5.16 -25.97
N PRO A 28 6.08 -4.81 -25.59
CA PRO A 28 5.29 -3.94 -26.42
C PRO A 28 6.07 -2.63 -26.53
N SER A 29 6.54 -2.33 -27.74
CA SER A 29 7.11 -1.02 -28.08
C SER A 29 5.96 -0.02 -27.99
N TYR A 30 5.72 0.49 -26.81
CA TYR A 30 4.93 1.71 -26.67
C TYR A 30 5.83 2.82 -27.23
N GLY A 31 5.41 3.53 -28.25
CA GLY A 31 6.18 4.63 -28.84
C GLY A 31 6.45 5.75 -27.84
N ILE A 32 7.25 5.45 -26.80
CA ILE A 32 7.56 6.32 -25.68
C ILE A 32 8.71 7.29 -25.98
N SER A 33 9.43 7.09 -27.08
CA SER A 33 10.57 7.92 -27.48
C SER A 33 10.23 9.40 -27.67
N SER A 34 8.95 9.72 -27.91
CA SER A 34 8.44 11.09 -28.02
C SER A 34 7.82 11.64 -26.74
N LEU A 35 7.66 10.82 -25.69
CA LEU A 35 7.05 11.28 -24.44
C LEU A 35 8.02 12.18 -23.66
N ASN A 36 7.48 13.31 -23.21
CA ASN A 36 8.17 14.25 -22.34
C ASN A 36 7.14 15.01 -21.48
N ARG A 37 7.58 15.94 -20.63
CA ARG A 37 6.68 16.70 -19.75
C ARG A 37 5.57 17.43 -20.50
N THR A 38 5.81 17.87 -21.75
CA THR A 38 4.79 18.58 -22.53
C THR A 38 3.71 17.66 -23.10
N SER A 39 3.90 16.34 -23.00
CA SER A 39 2.88 15.34 -23.35
C SER A 39 1.76 15.23 -22.29
N PHE A 40 1.93 15.89 -21.15
CA PHE A 40 0.98 15.90 -20.03
C PHE A 40 0.31 17.29 -19.89
N PRO A 41 -0.87 17.37 -19.29
CA PRO A 41 -1.54 18.63 -19.04
C PRO A 41 -0.65 19.63 -18.28
N LYS A 42 -0.83 20.92 -18.57
CA LYS A 42 -0.13 21.98 -17.81
C LYS A 42 -0.42 21.85 -16.31
N GLY A 43 0.63 21.87 -15.49
CA GLY A 43 0.51 21.71 -14.04
C GLY A 43 0.49 20.25 -13.56
N PHE A 44 0.72 19.28 -14.47
CA PHE A 44 0.92 17.89 -14.06
C PHE A 44 2.20 17.75 -13.22
N THR A 45 2.06 17.20 -12.03
CA THR A 45 3.14 17.08 -11.04
C THR A 45 3.83 15.72 -11.16
N PHE A 46 5.15 15.73 -11.28
CA PHE A 46 5.99 14.53 -11.25
C PHE A 46 6.75 14.45 -9.95
N GLY A 47 6.80 13.28 -9.33
CA GLY A 47 7.48 13.11 -8.06
C GLY A 47 7.90 11.68 -7.78
N ALA A 48 8.51 11.48 -6.63
CA ALA A 48 8.82 10.19 -6.07
C ALA A 48 8.17 10.04 -4.68
N ALA A 49 8.14 8.81 -4.17
CA ALA A 49 7.55 8.51 -2.87
C ALA A 49 8.47 7.64 -2.02
N SER A 50 8.38 7.82 -0.70
CA SER A 50 8.96 6.95 0.33
C SER A 50 7.97 6.72 1.47
N ALA A 51 8.33 5.79 2.37
CA ALA A 51 7.62 5.57 3.63
C ALA A 51 8.64 5.51 4.77
N ALA A 52 8.26 6.02 5.95
CA ALA A 52 9.19 6.18 7.07
C ALA A 52 9.90 4.87 7.42
N TYR A 53 9.17 3.79 7.67
CA TYR A 53 9.78 2.50 8.00
C TYR A 53 10.72 1.95 6.92
N GLN A 54 10.43 2.22 5.64
CA GLN A 54 11.21 1.69 4.52
C GLN A 54 12.50 2.46 4.25
N TYR A 55 12.57 3.74 4.65
CA TYR A 55 13.65 4.64 4.24
C TYR A 55 14.39 5.31 5.40
N GLU A 56 13.68 5.69 6.50
CA GLU A 56 14.29 6.54 7.54
C GLU A 56 15.45 5.87 8.27
N GLY A 57 15.25 4.63 8.75
CA GLY A 57 16.16 4.06 9.74
C GLY A 57 16.10 4.79 11.07
N ALA A 58 17.25 4.90 11.77
CA ALA A 58 17.34 5.56 13.08
C ALA A 58 16.26 5.06 14.07
N ALA A 59 15.99 3.75 14.07
CA ALA A 59 14.85 3.13 14.76
C ALA A 59 14.87 3.37 16.29
N PHE A 60 16.07 3.54 16.87
CA PHE A 60 16.26 3.70 18.32
C PHE A 60 16.85 5.09 18.67
N GLU A 61 16.82 6.04 17.74
CA GLU A 61 17.42 7.34 17.93
C GLU A 61 16.38 8.40 18.30
N ASP A 62 16.86 9.45 18.94
CA ASP A 62 16.14 10.68 19.28
C ASP A 62 14.78 10.47 19.95
N GLY A 63 14.65 9.37 20.72
CA GLY A 63 13.44 9.08 21.51
C GLY A 63 12.26 8.52 20.71
N LYS A 64 12.50 7.98 19.49
CA LYS A 64 11.48 7.25 18.74
C LYS A 64 11.01 6.04 19.57
N GLY A 65 9.69 5.85 19.71
CA GLY A 65 9.10 4.64 20.24
C GLY A 65 9.11 3.50 19.23
N LEU A 66 8.91 2.27 19.68
CA LEU A 66 8.80 1.13 18.79
C LEU A 66 7.50 1.18 17.98
N SER A 67 7.60 0.99 16.69
CA SER A 67 6.46 0.67 15.84
C SER A 67 6.14 -0.83 15.88
N MET A 68 4.97 -1.19 15.41
CA MET A 68 4.58 -2.57 15.15
C MET A 68 5.61 -3.28 14.26
N TRP A 69 6.12 -2.61 13.22
CA TRP A 69 7.14 -3.17 12.34
C TRP A 69 8.48 -3.39 13.03
N ASP A 70 8.97 -2.43 13.84
CA ASP A 70 10.20 -2.61 14.62
C ASP A 70 10.10 -3.85 15.52
N TYR A 71 8.97 -3.99 16.25
CA TYR A 71 8.78 -5.11 17.17
C TYR A 71 8.69 -6.46 16.45
N TYR A 72 7.85 -6.56 15.41
CA TYR A 72 7.57 -7.84 14.79
C TYR A 72 8.70 -8.33 13.88
N SER A 73 9.45 -7.45 13.21
CA SER A 73 10.62 -7.84 12.41
C SER A 73 11.76 -8.40 13.27
N HIS A 74 11.97 -7.84 14.48
CA HIS A 74 12.94 -8.39 15.42
C HIS A 74 12.48 -9.69 16.07
N LYS A 75 11.20 -9.78 16.42
CA LYS A 75 10.67 -10.94 17.11
C LYS A 75 10.50 -12.17 16.22
N TYR A 76 10.23 -11.95 14.95
CA TYR A 76 9.94 -13.00 13.95
C TYR A 76 10.73 -12.75 12.65
N PRO A 77 12.07 -12.71 12.70
CA PRO A 77 12.88 -12.41 11.52
C PRO A 77 12.66 -13.44 10.39
N GLU A 78 12.28 -14.66 10.73
CA GLU A 78 11.95 -15.71 9.76
C GLU A 78 10.71 -15.41 8.89
N LYS A 79 9.92 -14.39 9.24
CA LYS A 79 8.79 -13.91 8.44
C LYS A 79 9.18 -12.86 7.40
N ILE A 80 10.40 -12.36 7.47
CA ILE A 80 11.00 -11.47 6.47
C ILE A 80 11.90 -12.31 5.57
N ALA A 81 11.71 -12.22 4.25
CA ALA A 81 12.33 -13.14 3.29
C ALA A 81 13.86 -13.25 3.41
N ASP A 82 14.53 -12.16 3.75
CA ASP A 82 15.99 -12.10 3.96
C ASP A 82 16.39 -11.87 5.43
N GLY A 83 15.41 -11.87 6.35
CA GLY A 83 15.62 -11.61 7.77
C GLY A 83 15.98 -10.16 8.11
N SER A 84 15.87 -9.23 7.17
CA SER A 84 16.19 -7.81 7.38
C SER A 84 15.13 -7.08 8.21
N ASN A 85 15.47 -5.87 8.66
CA ASN A 85 14.58 -4.98 9.42
C ASN A 85 14.81 -3.53 9.00
N GLY A 86 14.02 -2.60 9.57
CA GLY A 86 14.06 -1.18 9.25
C GLY A 86 14.99 -0.34 10.15
N ASP A 87 15.91 -0.95 10.91
CA ASP A 87 16.73 -0.21 11.89
C ASP A 87 17.60 0.87 11.26
N VAL A 88 18.17 0.57 10.10
CA VAL A 88 19.00 1.45 9.29
C VAL A 88 18.29 1.85 8.00
N ALA A 89 17.62 0.90 7.32
CA ALA A 89 16.96 1.11 6.03
C ALA A 89 17.91 1.81 5.03
N ASP A 90 17.46 2.90 4.39
CA ASP A 90 18.30 3.73 3.51
C ASP A 90 18.98 4.88 4.28
N ASP A 91 18.87 4.89 5.61
CA ASP A 91 19.41 5.92 6.50
C ASP A 91 18.96 7.35 6.13
N GLN A 92 17.74 7.47 5.60
CA GLN A 92 17.21 8.77 5.18
C GLN A 92 17.10 9.76 6.35
N TYR A 93 16.93 9.28 7.58
CA TYR A 93 16.91 10.13 8.77
C TYR A 93 18.11 11.08 8.82
N HIS A 94 19.29 10.59 8.47
CA HIS A 94 20.53 11.37 8.43
C HIS A 94 20.82 11.96 7.04
N ARG A 95 20.39 11.28 5.96
CA ARG A 95 20.82 11.53 4.58
C ARG A 95 19.77 12.22 3.69
N TYR A 96 18.63 12.65 4.22
CA TYR A 96 17.55 13.24 3.42
C TYR A 96 17.98 14.42 2.54
N LYS A 97 19.05 15.15 2.90
CA LYS A 97 19.56 16.25 2.08
C LYS A 97 20.18 15.77 0.77
N GLU A 98 20.84 14.60 0.81
CA GLU A 98 21.40 13.94 -0.38
C GLU A 98 20.27 13.48 -1.26
N ASP A 99 19.26 12.79 -0.69
CA ASP A 99 18.08 12.29 -1.42
C ASP A 99 17.34 13.43 -2.12
N PHE A 100 17.15 14.56 -1.46
CA PHE A 100 16.51 15.73 -2.08
C PHE A 100 17.37 16.36 -3.17
N GLY A 101 18.69 16.23 -3.10
CA GLY A 101 19.61 16.56 -4.19
C GLY A 101 19.34 15.71 -5.43
N LEU A 102 19.25 14.38 -5.26
CA LEU A 102 18.95 13.45 -6.32
C LEU A 102 17.58 13.71 -6.96
N LEU A 103 16.55 13.98 -6.15
CA LEU A 103 15.21 14.33 -6.66
C LEU A 103 15.25 15.61 -7.50
N LYS A 104 16.04 16.59 -7.09
CA LYS A 104 16.23 17.82 -7.85
C LYS A 104 16.94 17.57 -9.18
N ASP A 105 17.98 16.75 -9.18
CA ASP A 105 18.72 16.37 -10.40
C ASP A 105 17.82 15.59 -11.37
N MET A 106 16.90 14.77 -10.86
CA MET A 106 15.84 14.11 -11.63
C MET A 106 14.76 15.07 -12.14
N ASN A 107 14.82 16.36 -11.79
CA ASN A 107 13.82 17.36 -12.12
C ASN A 107 12.41 17.01 -11.57
N ALA A 108 12.34 16.44 -10.38
CA ALA A 108 11.08 16.19 -9.71
C ALA A 108 10.43 17.50 -9.21
N ASP A 109 9.10 17.54 -9.18
CA ASP A 109 8.30 18.66 -8.67
C ASP A 109 7.86 18.46 -7.22
N ALA A 110 7.75 17.20 -6.80
CA ALA A 110 7.16 16.82 -5.52
C ALA A 110 7.84 15.60 -4.91
N TYR A 111 7.76 15.50 -3.61
CA TYR A 111 8.14 14.31 -2.87
C TYR A 111 7.06 13.93 -1.86
N ARG A 112 6.60 12.67 -1.96
CA ARG A 112 5.68 12.08 -0.99
C ARG A 112 6.49 11.29 0.04
N PHE A 113 6.20 11.50 1.31
CA PHE A 113 6.81 10.76 2.42
C PHE A 113 5.79 10.52 3.53
N SER A 114 6.08 9.63 4.46
CA SER A 114 5.24 9.44 5.64
C SER A 114 5.91 9.96 6.91
N ILE A 115 5.09 10.24 7.92
CA ILE A 115 5.54 10.59 9.27
C ILE A 115 5.39 9.35 10.16
N ALA A 116 6.48 8.92 10.78
CA ALA A 116 6.45 7.83 11.75
C ALA A 116 5.70 8.26 13.01
N TRP A 117 4.52 7.69 13.25
CA TRP A 117 3.72 7.98 14.46
C TRP A 117 4.54 7.83 15.74
N PRO A 118 5.26 6.70 15.97
CA PRO A 118 6.04 6.53 17.19
C PRO A 118 7.26 7.46 17.28
N ARG A 119 7.65 8.16 16.21
CA ARG A 119 8.70 9.19 16.29
C ARG A 119 8.18 10.49 16.88
N LEU A 120 6.91 10.82 16.66
CA LEU A 120 6.27 12.02 17.22
C LEU A 120 5.65 11.74 18.58
N ILE A 121 5.01 10.60 18.75
CA ILE A 121 4.32 10.19 19.97
C ILE A 121 4.77 8.76 20.32
N PRO A 122 5.83 8.59 21.11
CA PRO A 122 6.50 7.30 21.32
C PRO A 122 5.58 6.17 21.82
N THR A 123 4.61 6.47 22.66
CA THR A 123 3.61 5.51 23.15
C THR A 123 2.39 5.38 22.22
N GLY A 124 2.21 6.36 21.33
CA GLY A 124 1.04 6.51 20.48
C GLY A 124 -0.06 7.41 21.05
N LYS A 125 -0.02 7.76 22.35
CA LYS A 125 -1.01 8.62 23.01
C LYS A 125 -0.47 10.02 23.27
N ILE A 126 -1.20 11.03 22.84
CA ILE A 126 -0.85 12.44 23.06
C ILE A 126 -0.78 12.79 24.55
N SER A 127 -1.59 12.11 25.38
CA SER A 127 -1.60 12.29 26.84
C SER A 127 -0.28 11.93 27.51
N ASP A 128 0.51 11.04 26.91
CA ASP A 128 1.77 10.58 27.48
C ASP A 128 2.96 11.49 27.07
N GLY A 129 2.66 12.50 26.26
CA GLY A 129 3.61 13.48 25.77
C GLY A 129 4.02 13.28 24.33
N VAL A 130 4.67 14.31 23.80
CA VAL A 130 5.20 14.35 22.43
C VAL A 130 6.72 14.36 22.45
N ASN A 131 7.32 13.79 21.42
CA ASN A 131 8.77 13.80 21.24
C ASN A 131 9.19 15.02 20.42
N GLN A 132 9.70 16.04 21.08
CA GLN A 132 10.13 17.29 20.43
C GLN A 132 11.23 17.06 19.39
N LYS A 133 12.17 16.12 19.62
CA LYS A 133 13.23 15.81 18.65
C LYS A 133 12.67 15.26 17.35
N GLY A 134 11.63 14.43 17.41
CA GLY A 134 10.92 13.94 16.22
C GLY A 134 10.20 15.07 15.47
N ILE A 135 9.55 15.99 16.18
CA ILE A 135 8.93 17.18 15.59
C ILE A 135 10.00 18.06 14.91
N ASP A 136 11.13 18.30 15.58
CA ASP A 136 12.24 19.12 15.06
C ASP A 136 12.87 18.48 13.81
N HIS A 137 12.97 17.15 13.78
CA HIS A 137 13.46 16.42 12.60
C HIS A 137 12.55 16.68 11.39
N TYR A 138 11.24 16.44 11.48
CA TYR A 138 10.33 16.66 10.35
C TYR A 138 10.21 18.14 9.98
N ASN A 139 10.38 19.07 10.92
CA ASN A 139 10.49 20.49 10.61
C ASN A 139 11.70 20.79 9.72
N LYS A 140 12.87 20.24 10.03
CA LYS A 140 14.10 20.39 9.22
C LYS A 140 13.93 19.70 7.86
N PHE A 141 13.36 18.51 7.84
CA PHE A 141 13.09 17.72 6.63
C PHE A 141 12.19 18.49 5.65
N ILE A 142 11.05 19.00 6.13
CA ILE A 142 10.10 19.76 5.31
C ILE A 142 10.71 21.09 4.83
N ASN A 143 11.48 21.78 5.68
CA ASN A 143 12.13 23.03 5.30
C ASN A 143 13.19 22.80 4.20
N GLU A 144 14.00 21.74 4.30
CA GLU A 144 15.00 21.41 3.28
C GLU A 144 14.30 21.04 1.96
N LEU A 145 13.22 20.26 2.02
CA LEU A 145 12.44 19.88 0.83
C LEU A 145 11.95 21.12 0.08
N LEU A 146 11.36 22.06 0.81
CA LEU A 146 10.87 23.33 0.26
C LEU A 146 12.01 24.20 -0.27
N ALA A 147 13.17 24.23 0.41
CA ALA A 147 14.36 24.96 -0.04
C ALA A 147 14.89 24.42 -1.39
N LYS A 148 14.71 23.13 -1.67
CA LYS A 148 15.00 22.51 -2.97
C LYS A 148 13.92 22.76 -4.03
N GLY A 149 12.83 23.45 -3.69
CA GLY A 149 11.70 23.70 -4.58
C GLY A 149 10.82 22.50 -4.83
N LEU A 150 10.84 21.51 -3.93
CA LEU A 150 10.01 20.31 -3.99
C LEU A 150 8.74 20.51 -3.15
N THR A 151 7.59 20.09 -3.65
CA THR A 151 6.31 20.16 -2.94
C THR A 151 6.13 18.95 -2.04
N PRO A 152 5.92 19.12 -0.72
CA PRO A 152 5.68 18.01 0.21
C PRO A 152 4.26 17.44 0.06
N TYR A 153 4.15 16.13 -0.14
CA TYR A 153 2.95 15.33 0.00
C TYR A 153 3.11 14.42 1.22
N VAL A 154 2.36 14.66 2.28
CA VAL A 154 2.58 13.99 3.56
C VAL A 154 1.55 12.92 3.83
N THR A 155 2.02 11.69 3.97
CA THR A 155 1.24 10.55 4.45
C THR A 155 1.34 10.49 5.98
N ILE A 156 0.20 10.61 6.67
CA ILE A 156 0.16 10.60 8.14
C ILE A 156 0.40 9.18 8.67
N PHE A 157 -0.18 8.15 8.04
CA PHE A 157 -0.02 6.78 8.45
C PHE A 157 0.36 5.86 7.30
N HIS A 158 1.56 5.27 7.39
CA HIS A 158 2.06 4.26 6.48
C HIS A 158 2.46 2.99 7.25
N TRP A 159 1.49 2.43 8.00
CA TRP A 159 1.51 1.12 8.69
C TRP A 159 2.38 1.05 9.96
N GLU A 160 2.83 2.16 10.48
CA GLU A 160 3.65 2.22 11.69
C GLU A 160 2.82 2.50 12.94
N THR A 161 1.95 1.55 13.30
CA THR A 161 1.21 1.63 14.57
C THR A 161 2.20 1.59 15.75
N PRO A 162 2.14 2.54 16.70
CA PRO A 162 2.96 2.49 17.91
C PRO A 162 2.70 1.20 18.72
N MET A 163 3.77 0.51 19.12
CA MET A 163 3.67 -0.75 19.83
C MET A 163 2.97 -0.60 21.19
N GLY A 164 3.01 0.58 21.80
CA GLY A 164 2.23 0.90 23.00
C GLY A 164 0.73 0.69 22.80
N LEU A 165 0.19 1.11 21.64
CA LEU A 165 -1.23 0.95 21.33
C LEU A 165 -1.60 -0.51 20.99
N GLU A 166 -0.67 -1.23 20.32
CA GLU A 166 -0.83 -2.66 20.07
C GLU A 166 -0.90 -3.45 21.38
N HIS A 167 0.00 -3.17 22.33
CA HIS A 167 0.04 -3.84 23.63
C HIS A 167 -1.19 -3.48 24.50
N GLU A 168 -1.64 -2.24 24.49
CA GLU A 168 -2.71 -1.80 25.38
C GLU A 168 -4.09 -2.30 24.95
N TYR A 169 -4.39 -2.27 23.65
CA TYR A 169 -5.73 -2.60 23.16
C TYR A 169 -5.78 -3.24 21.76
N GLY A 170 -4.63 -3.66 21.20
CA GLY A 170 -4.57 -4.34 19.91
C GLY A 170 -4.66 -3.41 18.69
N GLY A 171 -4.21 -2.17 18.83
CA GLY A 171 -4.12 -1.24 17.70
C GLY A 171 -5.45 -1.08 16.96
N PHE A 172 -5.43 -1.27 15.64
CA PHE A 172 -6.63 -1.13 14.79
C PHE A 172 -7.70 -2.23 14.98
N LEU A 173 -7.45 -3.26 15.77
CA LEU A 173 -8.52 -4.17 16.21
C LEU A 173 -9.51 -3.50 17.17
N SER A 174 -9.10 -2.44 17.84
CA SER A 174 -9.93 -1.68 18.77
C SER A 174 -10.39 -0.35 18.18
N HIS A 175 -11.64 0.01 18.45
CA HIS A 175 -12.19 1.32 18.08
C HIS A 175 -11.50 2.50 18.81
N ARG A 176 -10.78 2.24 19.91
CA ARG A 176 -10.01 3.26 20.64
C ARG A 176 -8.98 3.96 19.78
N ILE A 177 -8.38 3.25 18.80
CA ILE A 177 -7.39 3.77 17.87
C ILE A 177 -7.88 5.02 17.10
N VAL A 178 -9.20 5.18 16.92
CA VAL A 178 -9.78 6.29 16.15
C VAL A 178 -9.46 7.65 16.78
N GLU A 179 -9.55 7.72 18.11
CA GLU A 179 -9.23 8.97 18.83
C GLU A 179 -7.73 9.20 18.89
N ASP A 180 -6.92 8.17 19.19
CA ASP A 180 -5.47 8.30 19.25
C ASP A 180 -4.89 8.68 17.86
N PHE A 181 -5.43 8.10 16.78
CA PHE A 181 -5.06 8.49 15.41
C PHE A 181 -5.48 9.91 15.06
N LYS A 182 -6.67 10.33 15.46
CA LYS A 182 -7.16 11.70 15.28
C LYS A 182 -6.22 12.71 15.95
N ASP A 183 -5.80 12.42 17.18
CA ASP A 183 -4.90 13.29 17.95
C ASP A 183 -3.50 13.35 17.33
N PHE A 184 -2.98 12.23 16.82
CA PHE A 184 -1.73 12.21 16.05
C PHE A 184 -1.84 13.04 14.76
N ALA A 185 -2.93 12.87 14.01
CA ALA A 185 -3.14 13.65 12.78
C ALA A 185 -3.27 15.15 13.09
N GLU A 186 -3.96 15.52 14.17
CA GLU A 186 -4.10 16.91 14.59
C GLU A 186 -2.75 17.51 14.99
N LEU A 187 -1.87 16.75 15.68
CA LEU A 187 -0.50 17.16 15.94
C LEU A 187 0.26 17.48 14.64
N CYS A 188 0.16 16.59 13.63
CA CYS A 188 0.78 16.83 12.33
C CYS A 188 0.26 18.11 11.65
N PHE A 189 -1.05 18.34 11.67
CA PHE A 189 -1.64 19.57 11.10
C PHE A 189 -1.18 20.82 11.81
N LYS A 190 -1.06 20.76 13.14
CA LYS A 190 -0.62 21.88 13.96
C LYS A 190 0.83 22.22 13.69
N GLU A 191 1.72 21.23 13.66
CA GLU A 191 3.17 21.43 13.60
C GLU A 191 3.70 21.73 12.19
N PHE A 192 3.03 21.20 11.14
CA PHE A 192 3.56 21.24 9.77
C PHE A 192 2.61 21.90 8.75
N GLY A 193 1.35 22.15 9.10
CA GLY A 193 0.33 22.58 8.14
C GLY A 193 0.47 24.01 7.62
N ASP A 194 1.34 24.83 8.21
CA ASP A 194 1.75 26.11 7.66
C ASP A 194 2.46 25.93 6.30
N ARG A 195 3.21 24.85 6.11
CA ARG A 195 4.05 24.50 4.96
C ARG A 195 3.51 23.35 4.12
N VAL A 196 2.91 22.33 4.74
CA VAL A 196 2.33 21.17 4.05
C VAL A 196 0.92 21.51 3.55
N LYS A 197 0.68 21.28 2.24
CA LYS A 197 -0.62 21.56 1.60
C LYS A 197 -1.33 20.30 1.09
N TYR A 198 -0.64 19.17 1.03
CA TYR A 198 -1.17 17.90 0.53
C TYR A 198 -1.05 16.82 1.61
N TRP A 199 -2.18 16.49 2.22
CA TRP A 199 -2.26 15.51 3.29
C TRP A 199 -2.88 14.20 2.81
N ILE A 200 -2.26 13.08 3.11
CA ILE A 200 -2.78 11.73 2.89
C ILE A 200 -2.94 11.11 4.28
N THR A 201 -4.16 10.77 4.66
CA THR A 201 -4.41 10.20 6.00
C THR A 201 -3.80 8.83 6.18
N LEU A 202 -4.10 7.92 5.23
CA LEU A 202 -3.70 6.52 5.28
C LEU A 202 -3.11 6.10 3.93
N ASN A 203 -2.05 5.28 3.97
CA ASN A 203 -1.60 4.52 2.83
C ASN A 203 -2.21 3.11 2.83
N GLU A 204 -2.81 2.72 1.72
CA GLU A 204 -3.28 1.36 1.40
C GLU A 204 -3.94 0.60 2.57
N PRO A 205 -5.06 1.08 3.09
CA PRO A 205 -5.72 0.41 4.20
C PRO A 205 -6.16 -1.03 3.84
N TRP A 206 -6.31 -1.34 2.55
CA TRP A 206 -6.55 -2.71 2.09
C TRP A 206 -5.35 -3.61 2.35
N THR A 207 -4.15 -3.19 1.94
CA THR A 207 -2.91 -3.97 2.10
C THR A 207 -2.62 -4.21 3.58
N TYR A 208 -2.77 -3.18 4.41
CA TYR A 208 -2.63 -3.29 5.86
C TYR A 208 -3.63 -4.31 6.46
N SER A 209 -4.91 -4.22 6.11
CA SER A 209 -5.95 -5.10 6.65
C SER A 209 -5.82 -6.53 6.13
N ASN A 210 -5.58 -6.71 4.84
CA ASN A 210 -5.47 -8.02 4.20
C ASN A 210 -4.15 -8.70 4.55
N GLY A 211 -3.03 -8.02 4.35
CA GLY A 211 -1.69 -8.57 4.59
C GLY A 211 -1.44 -8.87 6.07
N GLY A 212 -1.83 -7.94 6.95
CA GLY A 212 -1.57 -8.03 8.39
C GLY A 212 -2.54 -8.92 9.15
N TYR A 213 -3.82 -9.01 8.72
CA TYR A 213 -4.89 -9.63 9.51
C TYR A 213 -5.70 -10.71 8.79
N ALA A 214 -5.44 -10.96 7.49
CA ALA A 214 -6.05 -12.07 6.78
C ALA A 214 -5.03 -13.08 6.25
N GLN A 215 -3.98 -12.61 5.58
CA GLN A 215 -2.93 -13.44 5.00
C GLN A 215 -1.78 -13.75 5.99
N GLY A 216 -1.52 -12.87 6.96
CA GLY A 216 -0.42 -13.01 7.90
C GLY A 216 0.97 -12.85 7.27
N VAL A 217 1.06 -12.13 6.15
CA VAL A 217 2.33 -11.88 5.40
C VAL A 217 2.96 -10.52 5.72
N LEU A 218 2.21 -9.65 6.38
CA LEU A 218 2.69 -8.36 6.88
C LEU A 218 2.49 -8.30 8.39
N ALA A 219 3.30 -7.48 9.09
CA ALA A 219 3.08 -7.25 10.51
C ALA A 219 1.63 -6.78 10.75
N PRO A 220 0.95 -7.24 11.80
CA PRO A 220 1.40 -8.07 12.91
C PRO A 220 1.37 -9.60 12.65
N PHE A 221 1.36 -10.04 11.41
CA PHE A 221 1.42 -11.46 10.98
C PHE A 221 0.27 -12.30 11.51
N ARG A 222 -0.95 -11.75 11.55
CA ARG A 222 -2.14 -12.42 12.06
C ARG A 222 -2.94 -13.09 10.95
N CYS A 223 -3.33 -14.32 11.18
CA CYS A 223 -4.26 -15.07 10.32
C CYS A 223 -4.94 -16.20 11.10
N SER A 224 -5.94 -16.82 10.48
CA SER A 224 -6.58 -18.01 11.05
C SER A 224 -5.65 -19.22 11.03
N SER A 225 -5.68 -20.03 12.10
CA SER A 225 -4.80 -21.21 12.29
C SER A 225 -4.92 -22.26 11.19
N TRP A 226 -6.10 -22.40 10.57
CA TRP A 226 -6.31 -23.36 9.49
C TRP A 226 -5.49 -23.07 8.21
N GLN A 227 -4.91 -21.87 8.08
CA GLN A 227 -4.02 -21.55 6.96
C GLN A 227 -2.63 -22.19 7.08
N ASN A 228 -2.25 -22.64 8.27
CA ASN A 228 -0.94 -23.29 8.56
C ASN A 228 0.27 -22.44 8.16
N LEU A 229 0.16 -21.10 8.30
CA LEU A 229 1.22 -20.12 7.95
C LEU A 229 2.05 -19.67 9.16
N ASN A 230 1.96 -20.38 10.29
CA ASN A 230 2.63 -20.00 11.54
C ASN A 230 2.39 -18.53 11.93
N CYS A 231 1.14 -18.10 11.86
CA CYS A 231 0.75 -16.73 12.22
C CYS A 231 0.81 -16.50 13.73
N THR A 232 0.94 -15.24 14.14
CA THR A 232 1.00 -14.83 15.57
C THR A 232 -0.33 -15.00 16.31
N GLY A 233 -1.37 -15.46 15.63
CA GLY A 233 -2.75 -15.62 16.06
C GLY A 233 -3.70 -14.98 15.05
N GLY A 234 -4.97 -14.87 15.39
CA GLY A 234 -5.93 -14.11 14.59
C GLY A 234 -7.08 -14.90 13.98
N ASP A 235 -8.00 -14.17 13.37
CA ASP A 235 -9.16 -14.68 12.63
C ASP A 235 -9.33 -13.94 11.30
N SER A 236 -8.90 -14.56 10.21
CA SER A 236 -9.01 -14.02 8.84
C SER A 236 -10.47 -13.81 8.39
N GLY A 237 -11.43 -14.29 9.16
CA GLY A 237 -12.85 -14.11 8.90
C GLY A 237 -13.45 -12.84 9.49
N THR A 238 -12.86 -12.25 10.52
CA THR A 238 -13.40 -11.09 11.24
C THR A 238 -12.44 -9.94 11.38
N GLU A 239 -11.17 -10.21 11.70
CA GLU A 239 -10.18 -9.16 11.99
C GLU A 239 -9.94 -8.19 10.85
N PRO A 240 -9.73 -8.62 9.58
CA PRO A 240 -9.50 -7.67 8.49
C PRO A 240 -10.67 -6.71 8.29
N TYR A 241 -11.91 -7.16 8.51
CA TYR A 241 -13.09 -6.29 8.41
C TYR A 241 -13.16 -5.27 9.55
N THR A 242 -12.83 -5.69 10.77
CA THR A 242 -12.76 -4.79 11.94
C THR A 242 -11.69 -3.73 11.77
N VAL A 243 -10.49 -4.14 11.35
CA VAL A 243 -9.36 -3.25 11.11
C VAL A 243 -9.68 -2.22 10.03
N ALA A 244 -10.20 -2.67 8.88
CA ALA A 244 -10.59 -1.77 7.80
C ALA A 244 -11.71 -0.78 8.21
N HIS A 245 -12.65 -1.23 9.04
CA HIS A 245 -13.70 -0.35 9.58
C HIS A 245 -13.11 0.75 10.46
N ASN A 246 -12.21 0.39 11.37
CA ASN A 246 -11.54 1.35 12.25
C ASN A 246 -10.61 2.30 11.48
N LEU A 247 -9.91 1.82 10.44
CA LEU A 247 -9.12 2.67 9.53
C LEU A 247 -10.00 3.71 8.83
N LEU A 248 -11.17 3.32 8.29
CA LEU A 248 -12.10 4.28 7.67
C LEU A 248 -12.63 5.32 8.67
N LEU A 249 -12.89 4.93 9.91
CA LEU A 249 -13.33 5.85 10.95
C LEU A 249 -12.21 6.79 11.40
N ALA A 250 -10.99 6.29 11.54
CA ALA A 250 -9.80 7.06 11.87
C ALA A 250 -9.50 8.10 10.77
N HIS A 251 -9.51 7.66 9.50
CA HIS A 251 -9.44 8.57 8.34
C HIS A 251 -10.48 9.70 8.44
N ALA A 252 -11.74 9.35 8.60
CA ALA A 252 -12.83 10.32 8.58
C ALA A 252 -12.78 11.27 9.79
N ALA A 253 -12.31 10.82 10.96
CA ALA A 253 -12.07 11.64 12.13
C ALA A 253 -10.96 12.67 11.89
N ALA A 254 -9.83 12.25 11.33
CA ALA A 254 -8.72 13.13 10.95
C ALA A 254 -9.14 14.17 9.91
N VAL A 255 -9.87 13.75 8.84
CA VAL A 255 -10.40 14.67 7.83
C VAL A 255 -11.34 15.70 8.44
N LYS A 256 -12.23 15.28 9.36
CA LYS A 256 -13.15 16.20 10.03
C LYS A 256 -12.39 17.26 10.83
N VAL A 257 -11.37 16.87 11.60
CA VAL A 257 -10.53 17.81 12.37
C VAL A 257 -9.84 18.78 11.44
N TYR A 258 -9.20 18.28 10.37
CA TYR A 258 -8.53 19.13 9.40
C TYR A 258 -9.47 20.17 8.77
N LYS A 259 -10.59 19.72 8.23
CA LYS A 259 -11.57 20.59 7.55
C LYS A 259 -12.21 21.62 8.49
N THR A 260 -12.43 21.24 9.76
CA THR A 260 -13.07 22.12 10.74
C THR A 260 -12.10 23.18 11.30
N ASN A 261 -10.88 22.77 11.65
CA ASN A 261 -9.98 23.60 12.47
C ASN A 261 -8.83 24.22 11.66
N TYR A 262 -8.40 23.61 10.54
CA TYR A 262 -7.14 23.93 9.89
C TYR A 262 -7.27 24.35 8.42
N GLN A 263 -8.09 23.68 7.63
CA GLN A 263 -8.11 23.82 6.17
C GLN A 263 -8.27 25.26 5.69
N THR A 264 -9.19 26.03 6.29
CA THR A 264 -9.45 27.44 5.89
C THR A 264 -8.22 28.33 6.07
N LYS A 265 -7.42 28.09 7.13
CA LYS A 265 -6.21 28.88 7.43
C LYS A 265 -5.02 28.35 6.63
N GLN A 266 -4.86 27.04 6.55
CA GLN A 266 -3.70 26.40 5.92
C GLN A 266 -3.83 26.27 4.39
N LYS A 267 -5.06 26.35 3.86
CA LYS A 267 -5.37 26.29 2.42
C LYS A 267 -4.79 25.03 1.74
N GLY A 268 -4.80 23.91 2.44
CA GLY A 268 -4.38 22.61 1.92
C GLY A 268 -5.57 21.72 1.57
N VAL A 269 -5.28 20.56 1.04
CA VAL A 269 -6.23 19.50 0.69
C VAL A 269 -5.86 18.21 1.41
N ILE A 270 -6.87 17.36 1.69
CA ILE A 270 -6.70 16.12 2.41
C ILE A 270 -7.40 14.96 1.71
N GLY A 271 -6.69 13.85 1.54
CA GLY A 271 -7.21 12.66 0.88
C GLY A 271 -6.76 11.36 1.55
N ILE A 272 -6.90 10.27 0.84
CA ILE A 272 -6.50 8.92 1.24
C ILE A 272 -5.89 8.21 0.04
N THR A 273 -4.86 7.41 0.26
CA THR A 273 -4.27 6.59 -0.81
C THR A 273 -4.80 5.16 -0.74
N LEU A 274 -5.31 4.68 -1.86
CA LEU A 274 -5.88 3.34 -2.02
C LEU A 274 -5.12 2.57 -3.09
N VAL A 275 -4.87 1.29 -2.83
CA VAL A 275 -4.31 0.38 -3.84
C VAL A 275 -5.41 -0.22 -4.69
N LEU A 276 -5.15 -0.41 -5.97
CA LEU A 276 -6.02 -1.15 -6.88
C LEU A 276 -5.19 -1.92 -7.91
N HIS A 277 -5.28 -3.24 -7.87
CA HIS A 277 -4.87 -4.11 -8.99
C HIS A 277 -6.01 -4.17 -10.00
N TRP A 278 -5.69 -4.07 -11.30
CA TRP A 278 -6.73 -4.24 -12.31
C TRP A 278 -7.13 -5.71 -12.43
N MET A 279 -8.41 -5.97 -12.57
CA MET A 279 -8.93 -7.32 -12.66
C MET A 279 -9.48 -7.59 -14.06
N VAL A 280 -8.79 -8.46 -14.79
CA VAL A 280 -9.17 -8.88 -16.14
C VAL A 280 -10.03 -10.15 -16.03
N PRO A 281 -11.23 -10.23 -16.61
CA PRO A 281 -12.01 -11.47 -16.60
C PRO A 281 -11.20 -12.64 -17.18
N TYR A 282 -11.12 -13.77 -16.47
CA TYR A 282 -10.37 -14.94 -16.96
C TYR A 282 -10.89 -15.40 -18.31
N ASN A 283 -12.22 -15.51 -18.46
CA ASN A 283 -12.88 -15.65 -19.74
C ASN A 283 -13.73 -14.40 -20.03
N PRO A 284 -13.33 -13.51 -20.95
CA PRO A 284 -14.06 -12.27 -21.23
C PRO A 284 -15.46 -12.50 -21.79
N LYS A 285 -15.75 -13.67 -22.36
CA LYS A 285 -17.09 -14.06 -22.85
C LYS A 285 -18.00 -14.56 -21.72
N SER A 286 -17.44 -15.01 -20.58
CA SER A 286 -18.18 -15.46 -19.41
C SER A 286 -18.78 -14.29 -18.65
N ALA A 287 -20.10 -14.21 -18.52
CA ALA A 287 -20.77 -13.21 -17.68
C ALA A 287 -20.39 -13.36 -16.19
N LYS A 288 -20.13 -14.62 -15.74
CA LYS A 288 -19.72 -14.91 -14.37
C LYS A 288 -18.32 -14.37 -14.07
N ASP A 289 -17.36 -14.54 -14.99
CA ASP A 289 -15.99 -14.05 -14.81
C ASP A 289 -15.92 -12.52 -14.90
N ARG A 290 -16.73 -11.91 -15.77
CA ARG A 290 -16.87 -10.44 -15.77
C ARG A 290 -17.40 -9.91 -14.44
N ALA A 291 -18.41 -10.58 -13.88
CA ALA A 291 -18.95 -10.23 -12.56
C ALA A 291 -17.92 -10.49 -11.44
N ALA A 292 -17.14 -11.56 -11.53
CA ALA A 292 -16.06 -11.88 -10.59
C ALA A 292 -14.97 -10.82 -10.60
N ALA A 293 -14.55 -10.33 -11.76
CA ALA A 293 -13.57 -9.24 -11.87
C ALA A 293 -14.03 -7.97 -11.15
N PHE A 294 -15.28 -7.54 -11.37
CA PHE A 294 -15.82 -6.39 -10.64
C PHE A 294 -15.98 -6.66 -9.13
N ARG A 295 -16.31 -7.89 -8.74
CA ARG A 295 -16.43 -8.28 -7.35
C ARG A 295 -15.07 -8.28 -6.65
N ALA A 296 -14.00 -8.70 -7.31
CA ALA A 296 -12.64 -8.61 -6.80
C ALA A 296 -12.23 -7.12 -6.58
N ILE A 297 -12.54 -6.24 -7.53
CA ILE A 297 -12.32 -4.79 -7.38
C ILE A 297 -13.14 -4.23 -6.21
N ASP A 298 -14.38 -4.67 -6.03
CA ASP A 298 -15.20 -4.24 -4.90
C ASP A 298 -14.59 -4.66 -3.55
N PHE A 299 -14.03 -5.87 -3.43
CA PHE A 299 -13.39 -6.35 -2.21
C PHE A 299 -12.02 -5.71 -1.92
N MET A 300 -11.38 -5.11 -2.90
CA MET A 300 -10.11 -4.42 -2.75
C MET A 300 -10.31 -2.90 -2.62
N PHE A 301 -10.74 -2.26 -3.68
CA PHE A 301 -10.87 -0.82 -3.82
C PHE A 301 -12.25 -0.30 -3.39
N GLY A 302 -13.30 -0.96 -3.82
CA GLY A 302 -14.69 -0.62 -3.46
C GLY A 302 -14.93 -0.67 -1.95
N TRP A 303 -14.24 -1.55 -1.23
CA TRP A 303 -14.28 -1.68 0.23
C TRP A 303 -14.07 -0.33 0.92
N PHE A 304 -13.20 0.51 0.37
CA PHE A 304 -12.90 1.86 0.88
C PHE A 304 -13.65 2.95 0.09
N MET A 305 -13.65 2.89 -1.24
CA MET A 305 -14.28 3.93 -2.06
C MET A 305 -15.79 4.02 -1.91
N ASP A 306 -16.50 2.90 -1.76
CA ASP A 306 -17.97 2.93 -1.59
C ASP A 306 -18.37 3.63 -0.28
N PRO A 307 -17.75 3.34 0.90
CA PRO A 307 -17.96 4.14 2.10
C PRO A 307 -17.65 5.63 1.93
N LEU A 308 -16.52 5.95 1.32
CA LEU A 308 -16.13 7.35 1.07
C LEU A 308 -17.12 8.09 0.16
N LYS A 309 -17.65 7.42 -0.86
CA LYS A 309 -18.62 8.04 -1.78
C LYS A 309 -20.07 7.94 -1.32
N LYS A 310 -20.45 6.78 -0.75
CA LYS A 310 -21.87 6.42 -0.49
C LYS A 310 -22.21 6.28 0.99
N GLY A 311 -21.22 6.28 1.89
CA GLY A 311 -21.40 6.05 3.33
C GLY A 311 -21.75 4.61 3.71
N ARG A 312 -21.51 3.64 2.82
CA ARG A 312 -21.80 2.22 3.04
C ARG A 312 -20.91 1.34 2.19
N TYR A 313 -20.66 0.12 2.64
CA TYR A 313 -19.89 -0.88 1.90
C TYR A 313 -20.54 -1.30 0.57
N PRO A 314 -19.75 -1.81 -0.40
CA PRO A 314 -20.27 -2.35 -1.65
C PRO A 314 -21.38 -3.39 -1.43
N LEU A 315 -22.34 -3.44 -2.34
CA LEU A 315 -23.41 -4.43 -2.27
C LEU A 315 -22.85 -5.85 -2.31
N SER A 316 -21.85 -6.10 -3.15
CA SER A 316 -21.17 -7.39 -3.25
C SER A 316 -20.62 -7.85 -1.89
N MET A 317 -19.94 -7.00 -1.13
CA MET A 317 -19.44 -7.33 0.21
C MET A 317 -20.58 -7.60 1.19
N ARG A 318 -21.60 -6.74 1.22
CA ARG A 318 -22.77 -6.90 2.12
C ARG A 318 -23.55 -8.16 1.84
N THR A 319 -23.47 -8.68 0.61
CA THR A 319 -24.15 -9.92 0.19
C THR A 319 -23.29 -11.17 0.46
N HIS A 320 -21.98 -11.08 0.25
CA HIS A 320 -21.09 -12.26 0.30
C HIS A 320 -20.47 -12.47 1.69
N VAL A 321 -20.17 -11.41 2.45
CA VAL A 321 -19.63 -11.53 3.80
C VAL A 321 -20.76 -11.93 4.76
N ARG A 322 -20.86 -13.23 5.01
CA ARG A 322 -21.96 -13.82 5.80
C ARG A 322 -21.65 -13.85 7.30
N GLY A 323 -22.67 -13.92 8.13
CA GLY A 323 -22.56 -14.16 9.57
C GLY A 323 -22.17 -12.93 10.38
N ASN A 324 -22.62 -11.73 9.97
CA ASN A 324 -22.39 -10.45 10.67
C ASN A 324 -20.90 -10.09 10.87
N ARG A 325 -20.02 -10.63 10.02
CA ARG A 325 -18.57 -10.38 10.11
C ARG A 325 -18.16 -9.03 9.54
N LEU A 326 -18.92 -8.48 8.58
CA LEU A 326 -18.71 -7.15 8.04
C LEU A 326 -19.38 -6.13 8.98
N PRO A 327 -18.63 -5.25 9.66
CA PRO A 327 -19.22 -4.23 10.52
C PRO A 327 -20.17 -3.32 9.74
N MET A 328 -21.16 -2.76 10.41
CA MET A 328 -22.09 -1.81 9.81
C MET A 328 -21.83 -0.41 10.35
N PHE A 329 -21.81 0.57 9.46
CA PHE A 329 -21.77 1.98 9.90
C PHE A 329 -23.09 2.39 10.55
N THR A 330 -22.99 2.98 11.72
CA THR A 330 -24.13 3.71 12.29
C THR A 330 -24.46 4.93 11.40
N PRO A 331 -25.67 5.52 11.48
CA PRO A 331 -26.00 6.71 10.73
C PRO A 331 -25.00 7.87 10.92
N LYS A 332 -24.47 8.03 12.14
CA LYS A 332 -23.45 9.04 12.47
C LYS A 332 -22.11 8.74 11.77
N GLN A 333 -21.66 7.50 11.83
CA GLN A 333 -20.42 7.05 11.15
C GLN A 333 -20.55 7.15 9.62
N SER A 334 -21.66 6.71 9.05
CA SER A 334 -21.95 6.84 7.61
C SER A 334 -21.87 8.29 7.13
N LYS A 335 -22.45 9.23 7.90
CA LYS A 335 -22.38 10.66 7.61
C LYS A 335 -20.95 11.20 7.75
N LEU A 336 -20.18 10.69 8.70
CA LEU A 336 -18.79 11.11 8.93
C LEU A 336 -17.87 10.67 7.79
N VAL A 337 -18.00 9.41 7.35
CA VAL A 337 -17.15 8.82 6.31
C VAL A 337 -17.49 9.34 4.91
N LYS A 338 -18.79 9.54 4.62
CA LYS A 338 -19.22 9.99 3.31
C LYS A 338 -18.69 11.38 2.97
N GLY A 339 -17.90 11.49 1.88
CA GLY A 339 -17.31 12.74 1.41
C GLY A 339 -16.09 13.20 2.22
N SER A 340 -15.50 12.33 3.03
CA SER A 340 -14.32 12.64 3.84
C SER A 340 -13.02 12.65 3.03
N TYR A 341 -12.99 13.30 1.87
CA TYR A 341 -11.79 13.48 1.06
C TYR A 341 -11.94 14.71 0.15
N ASP A 342 -10.82 15.30 -0.25
CA ASP A 342 -10.73 16.29 -1.32
C ASP A 342 -10.18 15.64 -2.59
N PHE A 343 -9.29 14.64 -2.47
CA PHE A 343 -8.74 13.85 -3.56
C PHE A 343 -8.59 12.38 -3.16
N ILE A 344 -8.37 11.52 -4.16
CA ILE A 344 -8.04 10.11 -3.98
C ILE A 344 -6.64 9.84 -4.53
N GLY A 345 -5.75 9.33 -3.68
CA GLY A 345 -4.49 8.74 -4.10
C GLY A 345 -4.71 7.33 -4.62
N ILE A 346 -4.07 6.98 -5.72
CA ILE A 346 -4.11 5.62 -6.29
C ILE A 346 -2.69 5.08 -6.39
N ASN A 347 -2.48 3.91 -5.78
CA ASN A 347 -1.31 3.08 -5.99
C ASN A 347 -1.69 1.97 -6.97
N TYR A 348 -0.97 1.91 -8.09
CA TYR A 348 -1.17 0.89 -9.11
C TYR A 348 0.14 0.23 -9.49
N TYR A 349 0.19 -1.10 -9.46
CA TYR A 349 1.39 -1.87 -9.79
C TYR A 349 1.15 -2.95 -10.83
N THR A 350 0.02 -3.67 -10.76
CA THR A 350 -0.17 -4.90 -11.50
C THR A 350 -1.65 -5.18 -11.82
N ALA A 351 -1.88 -6.22 -12.58
CA ALA A 351 -3.21 -6.76 -12.88
C ALA A 351 -3.24 -8.28 -12.64
N ASN A 352 -4.43 -8.82 -12.44
CA ASN A 352 -4.68 -10.25 -12.32
C ASN A 352 -5.85 -10.66 -13.21
N TYR A 353 -5.86 -11.92 -13.64
CA TYR A 353 -7.07 -12.54 -14.15
C TYR A 353 -7.98 -12.95 -13.00
N ALA A 354 -9.28 -12.77 -13.17
CA ALA A 354 -10.29 -13.10 -12.17
C ALA A 354 -11.33 -14.06 -12.78
N ALA A 355 -11.56 -15.19 -12.11
CA ALA A 355 -12.58 -16.18 -12.45
C ALA A 355 -13.60 -16.33 -11.33
N ASP A 356 -14.84 -16.62 -11.66
CA ASP A 356 -15.89 -16.95 -10.69
C ASP A 356 -15.56 -18.30 -10.01
N ALA A 357 -15.53 -18.30 -8.67
CA ALA A 357 -15.14 -19.44 -7.85
C ALA A 357 -16.22 -19.77 -6.80
N PRO A 358 -17.42 -20.23 -7.22
CA PRO A 358 -18.52 -20.50 -6.30
C PRO A 358 -18.22 -21.61 -5.29
N GLU A 359 -17.26 -22.49 -5.57
CA GLU A 359 -16.77 -23.55 -4.69
C GLU A 359 -16.13 -22.98 -3.40
N TYR A 360 -15.66 -21.73 -3.39
CA TYR A 360 -15.15 -21.08 -2.19
C TYR A 360 -16.19 -20.93 -1.08
N LYS A 361 -17.48 -21.09 -1.39
CA LYS A 361 -18.56 -21.12 -0.38
C LYS A 361 -18.43 -22.29 0.60
N SER A 362 -17.80 -23.39 0.17
CA SER A 362 -17.55 -24.57 1.01
C SER A 362 -16.30 -24.47 1.85
N LEU A 363 -15.44 -23.47 1.60
CA LEU A 363 -14.21 -23.25 2.34
C LEU A 363 -14.47 -22.53 3.67
N ASN A 364 -13.43 -22.46 4.50
CA ASN A 364 -13.47 -21.70 5.73
C ASN A 364 -13.82 -20.23 5.44
N LYS A 365 -14.73 -19.67 6.25
CA LYS A 365 -15.16 -18.28 6.12
C LYS A 365 -13.97 -17.35 6.42
N SER A 366 -13.57 -16.59 5.42
CA SER A 366 -12.42 -15.71 5.47
C SER A 366 -12.59 -14.58 4.48
N TYR A 367 -11.95 -13.45 4.73
CA TYR A 367 -11.78 -12.40 3.73
C TYR A 367 -11.24 -12.98 2.42
N LEU A 368 -10.30 -13.94 2.50
CA LEU A 368 -9.65 -14.55 1.33
C LEU A 368 -10.58 -15.36 0.43
N THR A 369 -11.73 -15.81 0.96
CA THR A 369 -12.70 -16.66 0.25
C THR A 369 -14.04 -15.98 0.01
N ASP A 370 -14.36 -14.92 0.76
CA ASP A 370 -15.69 -14.28 0.72
C ASP A 370 -16.04 -13.64 -0.64
N ALA A 371 -15.05 -13.19 -1.38
CA ALA A 371 -15.28 -12.61 -2.72
C ALA A 371 -15.76 -13.65 -3.75
N LEU A 372 -15.59 -14.95 -3.49
CA LEU A 372 -15.85 -16.05 -4.44
C LEU A 372 -15.18 -15.81 -5.79
N VAL A 373 -13.91 -15.43 -5.77
CA VAL A 373 -13.10 -15.12 -6.95
C VAL A 373 -11.76 -15.83 -6.83
N SER A 374 -11.42 -16.61 -7.84
CA SER A 374 -10.06 -17.11 -8.05
C SER A 374 -9.27 -16.09 -8.85
N GLN A 375 -8.09 -15.71 -8.35
CA GLN A 375 -7.20 -14.78 -9.01
C GLN A 375 -5.92 -15.49 -9.44
N THR A 376 -5.40 -15.15 -10.63
CA THR A 376 -4.15 -15.70 -11.15
C THR A 376 -3.44 -14.68 -12.04
N THR A 377 -2.14 -14.78 -12.12
CA THR A 377 -1.30 -13.98 -13.01
C THR A 377 -1.16 -14.58 -14.40
N SER A 378 -1.64 -15.82 -14.61
CA SER A 378 -1.56 -16.49 -15.91
C SER A 378 -2.91 -16.99 -16.40
N ARG A 379 -3.05 -17.05 -17.73
CA ARG A 379 -4.20 -17.61 -18.43
C ARG A 379 -3.73 -18.54 -19.54
N ASN A 380 -4.12 -19.82 -19.46
CA ASN A 380 -3.68 -20.86 -20.41
C ASN A 380 -2.14 -20.93 -20.52
N GLY A 381 -1.44 -20.79 -19.39
CA GLY A 381 0.03 -20.83 -19.35
C GLY A 381 0.74 -19.54 -19.80
N VAL A 382 -0.02 -18.50 -20.17
CA VAL A 382 0.55 -17.20 -20.58
C VAL A 382 0.36 -16.18 -19.47
N LEU A 383 1.44 -15.56 -19.01
CA LEU A 383 1.43 -14.51 -18.00
C LEU A 383 0.70 -13.27 -18.51
N ILE A 384 0.07 -12.52 -17.61
CA ILE A 384 -0.64 -11.27 -17.91
C ILE A 384 0.30 -10.14 -18.35
N GLY A 385 1.57 -10.25 -18.01
CA GLY A 385 2.65 -9.35 -18.38
C GLY A 385 4.00 -9.89 -17.89
N PRO A 386 5.13 -9.26 -18.26
CA PRO A 386 6.44 -9.62 -17.73
C PRO A 386 6.46 -9.57 -16.21
N GLU A 387 7.09 -10.56 -15.59
CA GLU A 387 7.30 -10.61 -14.13
C GLU A 387 8.42 -9.64 -13.73
N ALA A 388 8.20 -8.84 -12.68
CA ALA A 388 9.21 -7.99 -12.08
C ALA A 388 10.08 -8.78 -11.06
N ALA A 389 11.00 -8.11 -10.37
CA ALA A 389 11.79 -8.74 -9.31
C ALA A 389 10.93 -9.32 -8.16
N SER A 390 9.78 -8.72 -7.90
CA SER A 390 8.78 -9.26 -6.96
C SER A 390 7.81 -10.16 -7.71
N SER A 391 7.72 -11.44 -7.34
CA SER A 391 6.93 -12.47 -8.03
C SER A 391 5.43 -12.19 -8.16
N TRP A 392 4.87 -11.36 -7.29
CA TRP A 392 3.47 -10.94 -7.35
C TRP A 392 3.20 -9.82 -8.38
N LEU A 393 4.26 -9.13 -8.83
CA LEU A 393 4.15 -7.97 -9.69
C LEU A 393 4.42 -8.37 -11.15
N HIS A 394 3.41 -8.20 -12.00
CA HIS A 394 3.49 -8.38 -13.44
C HIS A 394 3.21 -7.04 -14.11
N VAL A 395 4.09 -6.63 -15.03
CA VAL A 395 3.98 -5.32 -15.70
C VAL A 395 2.80 -5.32 -16.66
N TYR A 396 1.76 -4.55 -16.32
CA TYR A 396 0.53 -4.43 -17.11
C TYR A 396 0.14 -2.96 -17.27
N PRO A 397 0.78 -2.20 -18.19
CA PRO A 397 0.61 -0.74 -18.30
C PRO A 397 -0.83 -0.32 -18.67
N ARG A 398 -1.56 -1.14 -19.42
CA ARG A 398 -2.98 -0.86 -19.73
C ARG A 398 -3.84 -0.73 -18.49
N GLY A 399 -3.48 -1.42 -17.41
CA GLY A 399 -4.29 -1.45 -16.20
C GLY A 399 -4.39 -0.10 -15.49
N ILE A 400 -3.34 0.73 -15.51
CA ILE A 400 -3.44 2.06 -14.88
C ILE A 400 -4.49 2.93 -15.60
N TYR A 401 -4.57 2.86 -16.94
CA TYR A 401 -5.61 3.55 -17.69
C TYR A 401 -7.00 3.07 -17.28
N ASP A 402 -7.18 1.75 -17.23
CA ASP A 402 -8.47 1.13 -16.90
C ASP A 402 -8.89 1.44 -15.45
N VAL A 403 -7.93 1.47 -14.50
CA VAL A 403 -8.15 1.90 -13.09
C VAL A 403 -8.63 3.33 -13.00
N LEU A 404 -7.97 4.26 -13.72
CA LEU A 404 -8.32 5.68 -13.70
C LEU A 404 -9.70 5.91 -14.33
N VAL A 405 -9.98 5.30 -15.48
CA VAL A 405 -11.29 5.39 -16.14
C VAL A 405 -12.40 4.78 -15.27
N TYR A 406 -12.14 3.62 -14.66
CA TYR A 406 -13.08 2.99 -13.74
C TYR A 406 -13.39 3.89 -12.54
N THR A 407 -12.36 4.46 -11.91
CA THR A 407 -12.52 5.34 -10.75
C THR A 407 -13.32 6.59 -11.12
N LYS A 408 -12.96 7.23 -12.22
CA LYS A 408 -13.69 8.38 -12.76
C LYS A 408 -15.17 8.07 -12.99
N THR A 409 -15.44 7.00 -13.72
CA THR A 409 -16.80 6.64 -14.14
C THR A 409 -17.68 6.20 -12.97
N LYS A 410 -17.15 5.32 -12.10
CA LYS A 410 -17.92 4.75 -10.99
C LYS A 410 -18.13 5.71 -9.84
N TYR A 411 -17.17 6.61 -9.57
CA TYR A 411 -17.16 7.44 -8.37
C TYR A 411 -17.38 8.93 -8.64
N GLY A 412 -17.71 9.33 -9.89
CA GLY A 412 -18.13 10.67 -10.25
C GLY A 412 -16.97 11.66 -10.32
N ASP A 413 -15.91 11.27 -11.04
CA ASP A 413 -14.77 12.10 -11.42
C ASP A 413 -14.08 12.81 -10.23
N PRO A 414 -13.61 12.07 -9.20
CA PRO A 414 -12.84 12.67 -8.12
C PRO A 414 -11.51 13.20 -8.62
N GLU A 415 -10.96 14.21 -7.94
CA GLU A 415 -9.54 14.56 -8.12
C GLU A 415 -8.67 13.35 -7.78
N ILE A 416 -7.73 12.97 -8.67
CA ILE A 416 -6.91 11.78 -8.52
C ILE A 416 -5.42 12.14 -8.58
N TYR A 417 -4.65 11.63 -7.62
CA TYR A 417 -3.19 11.58 -7.66
C TYR A 417 -2.75 10.13 -7.80
N ILE A 418 -1.83 9.83 -8.72
CA ILE A 418 -1.11 8.56 -8.73
C ILE A 418 -0.02 8.69 -7.68
N THR A 419 -0.22 8.05 -6.54
CA THR A 419 0.64 8.21 -5.35
C THR A 419 1.77 7.21 -5.29
N GLU A 420 1.62 6.08 -5.98
CA GLU A 420 2.69 5.10 -6.21
C GLU A 420 2.46 4.39 -7.54
N ASN A 421 3.53 4.25 -8.31
CA ASN A 421 3.58 3.43 -9.51
C ASN A 421 5.05 3.15 -9.83
N GLY A 422 5.39 1.89 -10.06
CA GLY A 422 6.76 1.49 -10.36
C GLY A 422 6.90 -0.03 -10.36
N ASN A 423 8.07 -0.50 -10.76
CA ASN A 423 8.47 -1.89 -10.62
C ASN A 423 9.98 -1.97 -10.41
N PHE A 424 10.43 -3.03 -9.73
CA PHE A 424 11.84 -3.38 -9.64
C PHE A 424 12.19 -4.26 -10.84
N LEU A 425 13.17 -3.82 -11.65
CA LEU A 425 13.73 -4.67 -12.69
C LEU A 425 14.64 -5.73 -12.05
N ASN A 426 14.50 -6.97 -12.50
CA ASN A 426 15.43 -8.01 -12.09
C ASN A 426 16.84 -7.67 -12.63
N PHE A 427 17.87 -7.79 -11.78
CA PHE A 427 19.27 -7.50 -12.15
C PHE A 427 19.71 -8.21 -13.45
N PHE A 428 19.20 -9.40 -13.72
CA PHE A 428 19.42 -10.12 -14.97
C PHE A 428 18.78 -9.43 -16.20
N GLN A 429 17.66 -8.76 -16.07
CA GLN A 429 17.04 -7.99 -17.15
C GLN A 429 17.83 -6.70 -17.45
N LEU A 430 18.42 -6.08 -16.43
CA LEU A 430 19.33 -4.94 -16.60
C LEU A 430 20.63 -5.30 -17.31
N LEU A 431 21.18 -6.52 -17.09
CA LEU A 431 22.37 -7.00 -17.79
C LEU A 431 22.08 -7.34 -19.25
N LEU A 432 20.91 -7.88 -19.59
CA LEU A 432 20.53 -8.20 -20.96
C LEU A 432 20.32 -6.92 -21.81
N HIS A 433 19.83 -5.83 -21.24
CA HIS A 433 19.72 -4.54 -21.94
C HIS A 433 21.07 -3.81 -22.15
N LYS A 434 22.13 -4.19 -21.42
CA LYS A 434 23.48 -3.62 -21.61
C LYS A 434 24.34 -4.37 -22.62
N VAL A 435 23.87 -5.49 -23.17
CA VAL A 435 24.61 -6.31 -24.15
C VAL A 435 24.17 -5.99 -25.59
N ASP A 436 23.07 -5.25 -25.77
CA ASP A 436 22.51 -4.88 -27.08
C ASP A 436 22.78 -3.39 -27.47
N ASP A 437 23.55 -2.62 -26.67
CA ASP A 437 24.15 -1.33 -27.00
C ASP A 437 25.67 -1.51 -27.25
#